data_bcd5ca45cca5ad3483ee1b2d0deff576
#
_entry.id   bcd5ca45cca5ad3483ee1b2d0deff576
#
_cell.length_a   1.000
_cell.length_b   1.000
_cell.length_c   1.000
_cell.angle_alpha   90.00
_cell.angle_beta   90.00
_cell.angle_gamma   90.00
#
_symmetry.space_group_name_H-M   'P 1'
#
loop_
_entity.id
_entity.type
_entity.pdbx_description
1 polymer ?
#
loop_
_entity_poly.entity_id
_entity_poly.type
_entity_poly.pdbx_seq_one_letter_code
_entity_poly.pdbx_strand_id
1 'polypeptide(L)'
;FMPDYEPEKKELASRDVVSRRMMEHIRKGKGVKSAYGEHVWLDISILGRAHIEKNLRDVQEICMIFNGIDPADEGPKGWAPVPPMQHYSMGGIRTKPTGESPTLSGLFAAGEAACWDMHGFNRLGGNSVAETVVAGMIIGNYFADYCKAAQIDIKTETIEKFITKEQDYLQSLLDKDGKYNVFEIKNKMKEIMWEHVAIFRTGEGLKKAVDELEELYKESTNVKLENKELYGNPELEEAYRVPKMLKLALCIAWGAYLRTESRGAHYREDYPKRDDLNWCKRTLTSWQEGATKPTVEYEELDIMSMEMPPAFRGYGAKGNIIEHPNSAIRQAQVDEIRSKMEAEGKPRHEIQEALMHYDLQPEYKALNERAGKGYE
;
A
#
# COMPACT_ATOMS: atom_id res chain seq x y z
N PHE A 1 -11.54 10.54 21.68
CA PHE A 1 -10.50 9.77 22.42
C PHE A 1 -9.07 10.07 21.94
N MET A 2 -8.90 10.50 20.70
CA MET A 2 -7.58 10.80 20.13
C MET A 2 -6.73 11.80 20.94
N PRO A 3 -7.30 12.86 21.57
CA PRO A 3 -6.52 13.76 22.42
C PRO A 3 -5.75 13.08 23.57
N ASP A 4 -6.25 11.96 24.08
CA ASP A 4 -5.61 11.18 25.15
C ASP A 4 -4.35 10.44 24.66
N TYR A 5 -4.27 10.15 23.37
CA TYR A 5 -3.18 9.41 22.72
C TYR A 5 -2.23 10.30 21.93
N GLU A 6 -2.76 11.32 21.27
CA GLU A 6 -2.03 12.22 20.37
C GLU A 6 -2.49 13.67 20.61
N PRO A 7 -2.01 14.31 21.69
CA PRO A 7 -2.53 15.61 22.13
C PRO A 7 -2.26 16.75 21.14
N GLU A 8 -1.20 16.65 20.31
CA GLU A 8 -0.84 17.70 19.35
C GLU A 8 -1.71 17.67 18.09
N LYS A 9 -1.85 16.52 17.46
CA LYS A 9 -2.54 16.38 16.17
C LYS A 9 -3.92 15.76 16.27
N LYS A 10 -4.23 15.12 17.37
CA LYS A 10 -5.54 14.50 17.64
C LYS A 10 -6.00 13.63 16.47
N GLU A 11 -7.20 13.84 15.98
CA GLU A 11 -7.80 13.14 14.83
C GLU A 11 -7.09 13.44 13.49
N LEU A 12 -6.28 14.50 13.44
CA LEU A 12 -5.48 14.87 12.28
C LEU A 12 -4.08 14.24 12.27
N ALA A 13 -3.78 13.37 13.21
CA ALA A 13 -2.58 12.54 13.17
C ALA A 13 -2.56 11.67 11.90
N SER A 14 -1.38 11.19 11.52
CA SER A 14 -1.26 10.32 10.33
C SER A 14 -2.09 9.05 10.46
N ARG A 15 -2.55 8.51 9.34
CA ARG A 15 -3.51 7.40 9.33
C ARG A 15 -3.03 6.16 10.06
N ASP A 16 -1.75 5.84 9.96
CA ASP A 16 -1.14 4.74 10.71
C ASP A 16 -1.26 4.92 12.23
N VAL A 17 -1.06 6.14 12.72
CA VAL A 17 -1.21 6.47 14.14
C VAL A 17 -2.67 6.38 14.55
N VAL A 18 -3.58 7.03 13.81
CA VAL A 18 -5.02 7.00 14.11
C VAL A 18 -5.53 5.56 14.16
N SER A 19 -5.18 4.72 13.18
CA SER A 19 -5.61 3.32 13.13
C SER A 19 -5.08 2.51 14.31
N ARG A 20 -3.80 2.70 14.69
CA ARG A 20 -3.24 2.05 15.89
C ARG A 20 -3.95 2.48 17.16
N ARG A 21 -4.16 3.78 17.37
CA ARG A 21 -4.82 4.28 18.57
C ARG A 21 -6.28 3.84 18.64
N MET A 22 -6.97 3.79 17.51
CA MET A 22 -8.33 3.26 17.43
C MET A 22 -8.38 1.79 17.83
N MET A 23 -7.51 0.95 17.29
CA MET A 23 -7.43 -0.46 17.64
C MET A 23 -7.00 -0.67 19.11
N GLU A 24 -6.05 0.13 19.60
CA GLU A 24 -5.66 0.10 21.01
C GLU A 24 -6.84 0.45 21.94
N HIS A 25 -7.64 1.45 21.56
CA HIS A 25 -8.84 1.84 22.29
C HIS A 25 -9.88 0.72 22.34
N ILE A 26 -10.11 0.05 21.20
CA ILE A 26 -10.98 -1.12 21.09
C ILE A 26 -10.47 -2.28 21.96
N ARG A 27 -9.16 -2.62 21.87
CA ARG A 27 -8.54 -3.69 22.66
C ARG A 27 -8.61 -3.45 24.17
N LYS A 28 -8.63 -2.19 24.60
CA LYS A 28 -8.85 -1.81 26.01
C LYS A 28 -10.31 -1.94 26.47
N GLY A 29 -11.19 -2.48 25.63
CA GLY A 29 -12.62 -2.65 25.92
C GLY A 29 -13.42 -1.34 25.90
N LYS A 30 -12.86 -0.28 25.32
CA LYS A 30 -13.51 1.04 25.17
C LYS A 30 -14.17 1.23 23.81
N GLY A 31 -14.10 0.23 22.95
CA GLY A 31 -14.84 0.18 21.70
C GLY A 31 -16.31 -0.15 21.89
N VAL A 32 -17.08 0.03 20.84
CA VAL A 32 -18.50 -0.31 20.78
C VAL A 32 -18.67 -1.63 20.04
N LYS A 33 -19.57 -2.49 20.52
CA LYS A 33 -19.97 -3.73 19.84
C LYS A 33 -21.37 -3.58 19.28
N SER A 34 -21.52 -3.79 17.99
CA SER A 34 -22.83 -3.77 17.32
C SER A 34 -22.88 -4.80 16.18
N ALA A 35 -23.95 -4.78 15.40
CA ALA A 35 -24.06 -5.57 14.16
C ALA A 35 -22.94 -5.27 13.14
N TYR A 36 -22.28 -4.12 13.25
CA TYR A 36 -21.14 -3.73 12.43
C TYR A 36 -19.78 -4.24 12.95
N GLY A 37 -19.78 -5.08 14.00
CA GLY A 37 -18.57 -5.55 14.68
C GLY A 37 -18.06 -4.54 15.71
N GLU A 38 -16.78 -4.66 16.08
CA GLU A 38 -16.13 -3.74 17.03
C GLU A 38 -15.65 -2.47 16.32
N HIS A 39 -16.06 -1.32 16.82
CA HIS A 39 -15.80 -0.02 16.20
C HIS A 39 -15.73 1.11 17.24
N VAL A 40 -15.41 2.32 16.78
CA VAL A 40 -15.61 3.58 17.49
C VAL A 40 -16.60 4.44 16.73
N TRP A 41 -17.18 5.45 17.40
CA TRP A 41 -18.08 6.39 16.76
C TRP A 41 -17.32 7.55 16.11
N LEU A 42 -17.68 7.88 14.88
CA LEU A 42 -17.28 9.11 14.20
C LEU A 42 -18.44 10.10 14.26
N ASP A 43 -18.21 11.23 14.93
CA ASP A 43 -19.13 12.36 14.98
C ASP A 43 -18.57 13.52 14.14
N ILE A 44 -19.22 13.81 13.02
CA ILE A 44 -18.89 14.96 12.15
C ILE A 44 -19.93 16.09 12.26
N SER A 45 -20.99 15.92 13.06
CA SER A 45 -22.04 16.93 13.26
C SER A 45 -21.49 18.24 13.82
N ILE A 46 -20.33 18.17 14.51
CA ILE A 46 -19.58 19.33 15.00
C ILE A 46 -19.19 20.34 13.91
N LEU A 47 -19.15 19.93 12.65
CA LEU A 47 -18.87 20.80 11.49
C LEU A 47 -20.10 21.61 11.06
N GLY A 48 -21.27 21.25 11.58
CA GLY A 48 -22.55 21.85 11.23
C GLY A 48 -23.17 21.33 9.94
N ARG A 49 -24.49 21.17 9.91
CA ARG A 49 -25.25 20.62 8.78
C ARG A 49 -24.92 21.29 7.43
N ALA A 50 -24.92 22.63 7.41
CA ALA A 50 -24.65 23.37 6.17
C ALA A 50 -23.26 23.09 5.58
N HIS A 51 -22.25 22.84 6.43
CA HIS A 51 -20.90 22.47 5.99
C HIS A 51 -20.88 21.06 5.42
N ILE A 52 -21.57 20.11 6.08
CA ILE A 52 -21.64 18.71 5.66
C ILE A 52 -22.34 18.59 4.31
N GLU A 53 -23.51 19.18 4.17
CA GLU A 53 -24.30 19.17 2.93
C GLU A 53 -23.58 19.83 1.76
N LYS A 54 -22.76 20.84 2.00
CA LYS A 54 -21.98 21.52 0.97
C LYS A 54 -20.70 20.80 0.58
N ASN A 55 -19.91 20.33 1.58
CA ASN A 55 -18.53 19.91 1.38
C ASN A 55 -18.31 18.39 1.57
N LEU A 56 -19.24 17.70 2.24
CA LEU A 56 -19.13 16.28 2.59
C LEU A 56 -20.37 15.49 2.15
N ARG A 57 -21.04 15.97 1.08
CA ARG A 57 -22.27 15.35 0.57
C ARG A 57 -22.11 13.86 0.30
N ASP A 58 -21.01 13.46 -0.33
CA ASP A 58 -20.76 12.04 -0.66
C ASP A 58 -20.63 11.19 0.61
N VAL A 59 -19.98 11.73 1.67
CA VAL A 59 -19.87 11.06 2.98
C VAL A 59 -21.26 10.92 3.62
N GLN A 60 -22.06 11.97 3.57
CA GLN A 60 -23.44 11.96 4.08
C GLN A 60 -24.28 10.90 3.35
N GLU A 61 -24.23 10.88 2.02
CA GLU A 61 -24.97 9.92 1.19
C GLU A 61 -24.55 8.47 1.48
N ILE A 62 -23.25 8.20 1.59
CA ILE A 62 -22.74 6.86 1.96
C ILE A 62 -23.26 6.43 3.33
N CYS A 63 -23.22 7.30 4.34
CA CYS A 63 -23.73 7.00 5.67
C CYS A 63 -25.25 6.72 5.65
N MET A 64 -26.00 7.49 4.89
CA MET A 64 -27.46 7.29 4.75
C MET A 64 -27.80 5.99 4.03
N ILE A 65 -27.11 5.68 2.93
CA ILE A 65 -27.40 4.48 2.11
C ILE A 65 -27.00 3.19 2.84
N PHE A 66 -25.80 3.14 3.40
CA PHE A 66 -25.27 1.90 3.97
C PHE A 66 -25.61 1.69 5.45
N ASN A 67 -25.74 2.76 6.22
CA ASN A 67 -25.95 2.68 7.66
C ASN A 67 -27.32 3.21 8.11
N GLY A 68 -28.07 3.89 7.24
CA GLY A 68 -29.30 4.56 7.61
C GLY A 68 -29.11 5.75 8.56
N ILE A 69 -27.90 6.36 8.59
CA ILE A 69 -27.49 7.40 9.51
C ILE A 69 -27.25 8.69 8.73
N ASP A 70 -27.92 9.79 9.12
CA ASP A 70 -27.54 11.12 8.64
C ASP A 70 -26.43 11.69 9.56
N PRO A 71 -25.16 11.76 9.12
CA PRO A 71 -24.07 12.22 9.95
C PRO A 71 -24.10 13.74 10.24
N ALA A 72 -25.09 14.46 9.70
CA ALA A 72 -25.38 15.84 10.03
C ALA A 72 -26.34 16.00 11.23
N ASP A 73 -26.93 14.89 11.70
CA ASP A 73 -27.75 14.90 12.92
C ASP A 73 -26.86 14.99 14.17
N GLU A 74 -27.28 15.79 15.13
CA GLU A 74 -26.56 15.94 16.39
C GLU A 74 -26.74 14.72 17.32
N GLY A 75 -25.67 14.36 18.03
CA GLY A 75 -25.66 13.29 19.01
C GLY A 75 -25.70 11.89 18.41
N PRO A 76 -26.05 10.84 19.19
CA PRO A 76 -25.89 9.44 18.79
C PRO A 76 -26.61 9.01 17.53
N LYS A 77 -27.60 9.77 17.07
CA LYS A 77 -28.33 9.47 15.82
C LYS A 77 -27.49 9.71 14.58
N GLY A 78 -26.53 10.67 14.66
CA GLY A 78 -25.63 11.02 13.57
C GLY A 78 -24.27 10.34 13.64
N TRP A 79 -24.00 9.52 14.65
CA TRP A 79 -22.68 8.89 14.81
C TRP A 79 -22.51 7.70 13.89
N ALA A 80 -21.51 7.78 13.00
CA ALA A 80 -21.18 6.70 12.08
C ALA A 80 -20.22 5.68 12.73
N PRO A 81 -20.45 4.36 12.57
CA PRO A 81 -19.53 3.33 13.07
C PRO A 81 -18.30 3.25 12.19
N VAL A 82 -17.10 3.42 12.76
CA VAL A 82 -15.84 3.38 12.03
C VAL A 82 -14.83 2.43 12.70
N PRO A 83 -14.55 1.26 12.14
CA PRO A 83 -13.44 0.41 12.52
C PRO A 83 -12.17 0.78 11.75
N PRO A 84 -10.98 0.45 12.25
CA PRO A 84 -9.78 0.47 11.42
C PRO A 84 -9.92 -0.59 10.30
N MET A 85 -9.63 -0.18 9.07
CA MET A 85 -9.73 -1.08 7.91
C MET A 85 -8.57 -0.84 6.94
N GLN A 86 -8.21 -1.87 6.17
CA GLN A 86 -7.34 -1.72 5.02
C GLN A 86 -8.05 -0.84 3.97
N HIS A 87 -7.36 0.19 3.48
CA HIS A 87 -7.88 1.08 2.45
C HIS A 87 -6.99 1.11 1.21
N TYR A 88 -5.73 1.49 1.33
CA TYR A 88 -4.77 1.62 0.24
C TYR A 88 -3.50 0.83 0.55
N SER A 89 -3.05 0.01 -0.38
CA SER A 89 -1.82 -0.76 -0.25
C SER A 89 -0.62 0.10 -0.64
N MET A 90 0.33 0.31 0.29
CA MET A 90 1.62 0.89 -0.02
C MET A 90 2.58 -0.24 -0.34
N GLY A 91 3.17 -0.20 -1.53
CA GLY A 91 3.92 -1.31 -2.11
C GLY A 91 3.34 -1.68 -3.46
N GLY A 92 3.78 -2.76 -4.06
CA GLY A 92 3.31 -3.19 -5.36
C GLY A 92 4.46 -3.65 -6.26
N ILE A 93 4.24 -3.62 -7.56
CA ILE A 93 5.27 -3.90 -8.56
C ILE A 93 6.33 -2.81 -8.49
N ARG A 94 7.59 -3.19 -8.26
CA ARG A 94 8.72 -2.25 -8.28
C ARG A 94 8.84 -1.62 -9.66
N THR A 95 8.78 -0.29 -9.72
CA THR A 95 8.90 0.47 -10.97
C THR A 95 9.88 1.63 -10.82
N LYS A 96 10.37 2.10 -11.94
CA LYS A 96 11.03 3.40 -12.09
C LYS A 96 9.96 4.52 -12.06
N PRO A 97 10.36 5.80 -11.97
CA PRO A 97 9.42 6.93 -12.12
C PRO A 97 8.63 6.94 -13.44
N THR A 98 9.18 6.32 -14.49
CA THR A 98 8.52 6.12 -15.80
C THR A 98 7.40 5.05 -15.76
N GLY A 99 7.23 4.36 -14.65
CA GLY A 99 6.28 3.27 -14.49
C GLY A 99 6.76 1.91 -14.99
N GLU A 100 7.90 1.85 -15.70
CA GLU A 100 8.46 0.59 -16.18
C GLU A 100 9.15 -0.19 -15.06
N SER A 101 8.99 -1.51 -15.07
CA SER A 101 9.74 -2.41 -14.17
C SER A 101 11.25 -2.32 -14.47
N PRO A 102 12.12 -2.22 -13.44
CA PRO A 102 13.56 -2.20 -13.65
C PRO A 102 14.14 -3.54 -14.14
N THR A 103 13.38 -4.64 -13.97
CA THR A 103 13.87 -6.00 -14.23
C THR A 103 13.16 -6.69 -15.40
N LEU A 104 12.01 -6.18 -15.83
CA LEU A 104 11.22 -6.77 -16.92
C LEU A 104 10.77 -5.67 -17.88
N SER A 105 11.46 -5.57 -19.02
CA SER A 105 11.12 -4.60 -20.05
C SER A 105 9.72 -4.85 -20.62
N GLY A 106 8.96 -3.76 -20.82
CA GLY A 106 7.58 -3.81 -21.30
C GLY A 106 6.54 -4.09 -20.23
N LEU A 107 6.93 -4.32 -18.97
CA LEU A 107 6.01 -4.33 -17.84
C LEU A 107 5.94 -2.94 -17.23
N PHE A 108 4.75 -2.36 -17.24
CA PHE A 108 4.46 -1.07 -16.62
C PHE A 108 3.41 -1.23 -15.52
N ALA A 109 3.52 -0.41 -14.46
CA ALA A 109 2.50 -0.29 -13.43
C ALA A 109 2.33 1.17 -13.00
N ALA A 110 1.11 1.56 -12.67
CA ALA A 110 0.74 2.90 -12.23
C ALA A 110 -0.27 2.85 -11.07
N GLY A 111 -0.33 3.90 -10.27
CA GLY A 111 -1.25 3.99 -9.13
C GLY A 111 -0.96 2.95 -8.05
N GLU A 112 -1.99 2.45 -7.39
CA GLU A 112 -1.86 1.52 -6.26
C GLU A 112 -1.12 0.21 -6.58
N ALA A 113 -1.11 -0.21 -7.85
CA ALA A 113 -0.37 -1.40 -8.28
C ALA A 113 1.15 -1.19 -8.38
N ALA A 114 1.60 0.06 -8.43
CA ALA A 114 3.01 0.42 -8.58
C ALA A 114 3.68 0.75 -7.26
N CYS A 115 4.99 0.48 -7.18
CA CYS A 115 5.84 0.90 -6.08
C CYS A 115 7.07 1.64 -6.61
N TRP A 116 7.02 2.97 -6.59
CA TRP A 116 8.08 3.90 -6.99
C TRP A 116 8.44 4.90 -5.88
N ASP A 117 8.23 4.47 -4.62
CA ASP A 117 8.60 5.15 -3.38
C ASP A 117 7.77 6.37 -2.97
N MET A 118 6.75 6.76 -3.74
CA MET A 118 5.97 7.96 -3.47
C MET A 118 5.33 7.98 -2.08
N HIS A 119 4.87 6.84 -1.59
CA HIS A 119 4.15 6.73 -0.32
C HIS A 119 4.98 6.16 0.84
N GLY A 120 6.08 5.48 0.56
CA GLY A 120 6.85 4.77 1.58
C GLY A 120 5.97 3.80 2.38
N PHE A 121 6.08 3.84 3.70
CA PHE A 121 5.28 3.00 4.61
C PHE A 121 4.01 3.66 5.15
N ASN A 122 3.70 4.88 4.72
CA ASN A 122 2.48 5.57 5.14
C ASN A 122 2.09 6.67 4.15
N ARG A 123 1.03 6.43 3.41
CA ARG A 123 0.45 7.38 2.46
C ARG A 123 -0.20 8.56 3.18
N LEU A 124 0.05 9.77 2.71
CA LEU A 124 -0.65 10.97 3.16
C LEU A 124 -2.09 10.99 2.63
N GLY A 125 -3.00 11.56 3.43
CA GLY A 125 -4.42 11.67 3.08
C GLY A 125 -4.63 12.38 1.73
N GLY A 126 -5.54 11.87 0.90
CA GLY A 126 -5.87 12.40 -0.42
C GLY A 126 -4.93 11.98 -1.55
N ASN A 127 -3.70 11.55 -1.26
CA ASN A 127 -2.70 11.28 -2.29
C ASN A 127 -2.92 9.97 -3.07
N SER A 128 -3.80 9.06 -2.63
CA SER A 128 -4.10 7.84 -3.38
C SER A 128 -4.75 8.12 -4.72
N VAL A 129 -5.86 8.87 -4.71
CA VAL A 129 -6.58 9.22 -5.95
C VAL A 129 -5.73 10.16 -6.81
N ALA A 130 -5.04 11.14 -6.19
CA ALA A 130 -4.14 12.03 -6.91
C ALA A 130 -3.04 11.25 -7.65
N GLU A 131 -2.38 10.30 -6.99
CA GLU A 131 -1.38 9.46 -7.63
C GLU A 131 -1.99 8.60 -8.73
N THR A 132 -3.11 7.92 -8.49
CA THR A 132 -3.75 7.05 -9.48
C THR A 132 -4.06 7.80 -10.77
N VAL A 133 -4.58 9.03 -10.67
CA VAL A 133 -4.91 9.85 -11.85
C VAL A 133 -3.65 10.41 -12.50
N VAL A 134 -2.80 11.11 -11.72
CA VAL A 134 -1.62 11.81 -12.26
C VAL A 134 -0.58 10.82 -12.77
N ALA A 135 -0.24 9.80 -11.98
CA ALA A 135 0.71 8.78 -12.42
C ALA A 135 0.17 7.98 -13.61
N GLY A 136 -1.14 7.67 -13.64
CA GLY A 136 -1.76 7.03 -14.78
C GLY A 136 -1.60 7.82 -16.09
N MET A 137 -1.80 9.13 -16.02
CA MET A 137 -1.60 10.02 -17.19
C MET A 137 -0.12 10.07 -17.63
N ILE A 138 0.80 10.26 -16.70
CA ILE A 138 2.23 10.37 -16.97
C ILE A 138 2.78 9.06 -17.53
N ILE A 139 2.53 7.95 -16.84
CA ILE A 139 3.02 6.62 -17.20
C ILE A 139 2.39 6.15 -18.50
N GLY A 140 1.12 6.51 -18.76
CA GLY A 140 0.47 6.27 -20.04
C GLY A 140 1.22 6.86 -21.23
N ASN A 141 1.81 8.04 -21.08
CA ASN A 141 2.65 8.65 -22.11
C ASN A 141 3.95 7.86 -22.33
N TYR A 142 4.66 7.49 -21.25
CA TYR A 142 5.87 6.66 -21.37
C TYR A 142 5.57 5.29 -21.99
N PHE A 143 4.46 4.68 -21.60
CA PHE A 143 4.00 3.42 -22.19
C PHE A 143 3.70 3.55 -23.69
N ALA A 144 3.03 4.63 -24.10
CA ALA A 144 2.75 4.90 -25.52
C ALA A 144 4.04 5.11 -26.32
N ASP A 145 5.03 5.82 -25.77
CA ASP A 145 6.32 6.00 -26.41
C ASP A 145 7.10 4.68 -26.52
N TYR A 146 7.05 3.85 -25.47
CA TYR A 146 7.61 2.49 -25.49
C TYR A 146 6.98 1.65 -26.61
N CYS A 147 5.65 1.64 -26.72
CA CYS A 147 4.95 0.90 -27.78
C CYS A 147 5.30 1.37 -29.20
N LYS A 148 5.56 2.67 -29.39
CA LYS A 148 6.01 3.19 -30.69
C LYS A 148 7.44 2.78 -31.04
N ALA A 149 8.32 2.70 -30.04
CA ALA A 149 9.72 2.38 -30.23
C ALA A 149 9.99 0.87 -30.27
N ALA A 150 9.18 0.08 -29.55
CA ALA A 150 9.36 -1.36 -29.43
C ALA A 150 9.00 -2.05 -30.75
N GLN A 151 9.93 -2.86 -31.24
CA GLN A 151 9.66 -3.82 -32.30
C GLN A 151 9.08 -5.08 -31.67
N ILE A 152 7.74 -5.16 -31.62
CA ILE A 152 7.04 -6.31 -31.04
C ILE A 152 6.77 -7.31 -32.15
N ASP A 153 7.57 -8.35 -32.21
CA ASP A 153 7.36 -9.51 -33.09
C ASP A 153 7.00 -10.75 -32.26
N ILE A 154 5.72 -10.82 -31.83
CA ILE A 154 5.23 -12.00 -31.12
C ILE A 154 4.62 -12.97 -32.12
N LYS A 155 5.24 -14.13 -32.26
CA LYS A 155 4.72 -15.21 -33.13
C LYS A 155 3.35 -15.68 -32.64
N THR A 156 2.42 -15.86 -33.55
CA THR A 156 1.07 -16.38 -33.26
C THR A 156 1.11 -17.69 -32.47
N GLU A 157 2.03 -18.59 -32.83
CA GLU A 157 2.25 -19.87 -32.11
C GLU A 157 2.58 -19.67 -30.62
N THR A 158 3.30 -18.61 -30.26
CA THR A 158 3.62 -18.29 -28.86
C THR A 158 2.35 -17.87 -28.12
N ILE A 159 1.52 -17.04 -28.74
CA ILE A 159 0.24 -16.60 -28.16
C ILE A 159 -0.69 -17.80 -27.97
N GLU A 160 -0.86 -18.64 -28.99
CA GLU A 160 -1.70 -19.83 -28.94
C GLU A 160 -1.24 -20.81 -27.84
N LYS A 161 0.08 -21.00 -27.69
CA LYS A 161 0.63 -21.84 -26.62
C LYS A 161 0.23 -21.33 -25.22
N PHE A 162 0.26 -20.01 -24.98
CA PHE A 162 -0.14 -19.44 -23.70
C PHE A 162 -1.65 -19.54 -23.49
N ILE A 163 -2.47 -19.30 -24.52
CA ILE A 163 -3.92 -19.46 -24.45
C ILE A 163 -4.28 -20.90 -24.09
N THR A 164 -3.70 -21.89 -24.81
CA THR A 164 -3.94 -23.31 -24.52
C THR A 164 -3.55 -23.67 -23.09
N LYS A 165 -2.37 -23.22 -22.64
CA LYS A 165 -1.92 -23.45 -21.26
C LYS A 165 -2.92 -22.93 -20.21
N GLU A 166 -3.47 -21.73 -20.40
CA GLU A 166 -4.46 -21.17 -19.47
C GLU A 166 -5.82 -21.88 -19.56
N GLN A 167 -6.24 -22.28 -20.76
CA GLN A 167 -7.46 -23.07 -20.94
C GLN A 167 -7.35 -24.44 -20.27
N ASP A 168 -6.23 -25.16 -20.47
CA ASP A 168 -5.96 -26.44 -19.82
C ASP A 168 -5.93 -26.30 -18.30
N TYR A 169 -5.36 -25.21 -17.80
CA TYR A 169 -5.34 -24.93 -16.36
C TYR A 169 -6.77 -24.71 -15.80
N LEU A 170 -7.59 -23.88 -16.46
CA LEU A 170 -8.99 -23.66 -16.06
C LEU A 170 -9.80 -24.97 -16.11
N GLN A 171 -9.62 -25.78 -17.17
CA GLN A 171 -10.26 -27.08 -17.28
C GLN A 171 -9.81 -28.03 -16.14
N SER A 172 -8.53 -28.02 -15.82
CA SER A 172 -7.99 -28.84 -14.71
C SER A 172 -8.62 -28.48 -13.35
N LEU A 173 -8.97 -27.20 -13.12
CA LEU A 173 -9.69 -26.77 -11.92
C LEU A 173 -11.12 -27.30 -11.88
N LEU A 174 -11.81 -27.31 -13.04
CA LEU A 174 -13.16 -27.86 -13.17
C LEU A 174 -13.20 -29.38 -12.97
N ASP A 175 -12.23 -30.10 -13.53
CA ASP A 175 -12.17 -31.57 -13.49
C ASP A 175 -11.70 -32.12 -12.14
N LYS A 176 -11.02 -31.28 -11.35
CA LYS A 176 -10.45 -31.71 -10.08
C LYS A 176 -11.53 -32.09 -9.07
N ASP A 177 -11.40 -33.28 -8.47
CA ASP A 177 -12.14 -33.70 -7.30
C ASP A 177 -11.25 -33.56 -6.06
N GLY A 178 -11.03 -32.30 -5.69
CA GLY A 178 -10.20 -31.91 -4.54
C GLY A 178 -10.94 -32.06 -3.22
N LYS A 179 -10.28 -31.61 -2.16
CA LYS A 179 -10.76 -31.76 -0.78
C LYS A 179 -11.33 -30.46 -0.19
N TYR A 180 -10.83 -29.31 -0.62
CA TYR A 180 -11.01 -28.06 0.08
C TYR A 180 -11.99 -27.13 -0.65
N ASN A 181 -12.74 -26.33 0.11
CA ASN A 181 -13.59 -25.27 -0.41
C ASN A 181 -12.76 -23.97 -0.53
N VAL A 182 -12.78 -23.36 -1.71
CA VAL A 182 -11.97 -22.17 -2.00
C VAL A 182 -12.38 -20.95 -1.19
N PHE A 183 -13.68 -20.79 -0.89
CA PHE A 183 -14.17 -19.66 -0.08
C PHE A 183 -13.74 -19.78 1.38
N GLU A 184 -13.68 -21.01 1.92
CA GLU A 184 -13.15 -21.25 3.27
C GLU A 184 -11.67 -20.90 3.35
N ILE A 185 -10.86 -21.30 2.36
CA ILE A 185 -9.44 -20.94 2.26
C ILE A 185 -9.29 -19.41 2.22
N LYS A 186 -10.07 -18.74 1.37
CA LYS A 186 -10.06 -17.27 1.26
C LYS A 186 -10.40 -16.58 2.58
N ASN A 187 -11.41 -17.08 3.30
CA ASN A 187 -11.79 -16.51 4.59
C ASN A 187 -10.72 -16.73 5.67
N LYS A 188 -10.16 -17.93 5.77
CA LYS A 188 -9.03 -18.21 6.67
C LYS A 188 -7.82 -17.30 6.37
N MET A 189 -7.48 -17.11 5.09
CA MET A 189 -6.42 -16.18 4.70
C MET A 189 -6.69 -14.77 5.22
N LYS A 190 -7.93 -14.26 5.10
CA LYS A 190 -8.30 -12.93 5.62
C LYS A 190 -8.17 -12.86 7.14
N GLU A 191 -8.59 -13.89 7.86
CA GLU A 191 -8.50 -13.98 9.31
C GLU A 191 -7.05 -13.96 9.78
N ILE A 192 -6.18 -14.79 9.19
CA ILE A 192 -4.75 -14.84 9.49
C ILE A 192 -4.08 -13.48 9.24
N MET A 193 -4.37 -12.88 8.08
CA MET A 193 -3.80 -11.57 7.73
C MET A 193 -4.29 -10.48 8.68
N TRP A 194 -5.56 -10.50 9.08
CA TRP A 194 -6.11 -9.55 10.04
C TRP A 194 -5.51 -9.70 11.43
N GLU A 195 -5.42 -10.92 11.94
CA GLU A 195 -4.98 -11.19 13.30
C GLU A 195 -3.48 -10.92 13.51
N HIS A 196 -2.63 -11.34 12.54
CA HIS A 196 -1.19 -11.38 12.75
C HIS A 196 -0.39 -10.40 11.87
N VAL A 197 -0.96 -9.91 10.77
CA VAL A 197 -0.21 -9.13 9.77
C VAL A 197 -0.76 -7.71 9.62
N ALA A 198 -1.93 -7.40 10.17
CA ALA A 198 -2.56 -6.09 10.00
C ALA A 198 -1.87 -4.96 10.80
N ILE A 199 -2.50 -4.45 11.87
CA ILE A 199 -2.09 -3.20 12.53
C ILE A 199 -0.97 -3.42 13.55
N PHE A 200 -1.08 -4.47 14.38
CA PHE A 200 -0.09 -4.83 15.39
C PHE A 200 0.56 -6.15 15.01
N ARG A 201 1.88 -6.17 15.00
CA ARG A 201 2.68 -7.29 14.55
C ARG A 201 3.67 -7.70 15.63
N THR A 202 3.86 -9.00 15.81
CA THR A 202 4.93 -9.58 16.63
C THR A 202 5.67 -10.61 15.80
N GLY A 203 6.92 -10.92 16.15
CA GLY A 203 7.69 -11.95 15.46
C GLY A 203 7.00 -13.32 15.53
N GLU A 204 6.44 -13.66 16.69
CA GLU A 204 5.69 -14.91 16.89
C GLU A 204 4.44 -14.96 16.01
N GLY A 205 3.61 -13.91 16.02
CA GLY A 205 2.39 -13.84 15.23
C GLY A 205 2.68 -13.87 13.72
N LEU A 206 3.69 -13.12 13.26
CA LEU A 206 4.09 -13.13 11.85
C LEU A 206 4.64 -14.49 11.41
N LYS A 207 5.43 -15.18 12.26
CA LYS A 207 5.91 -16.53 11.95
C LYS A 207 4.76 -17.52 11.82
N LYS A 208 3.81 -17.46 12.77
CA LYS A 208 2.60 -18.28 12.72
C LYS A 208 1.80 -18.00 11.43
N ALA A 209 1.58 -16.71 11.10
CA ALA A 209 0.90 -16.34 9.86
C ALA A 209 1.58 -16.93 8.61
N VAL A 210 2.90 -16.86 8.54
CA VAL A 210 3.64 -17.44 7.40
C VAL A 210 3.41 -18.93 7.29
N ASP A 211 3.51 -19.67 8.41
CA ASP A 211 3.33 -21.13 8.41
C ASP A 211 1.90 -21.53 8.01
N GLU A 212 0.89 -20.84 8.54
CA GLU A 212 -0.51 -21.08 8.22
C GLU A 212 -0.84 -20.70 6.75
N LEU A 213 -0.30 -19.58 6.25
CA LEU A 213 -0.48 -19.18 4.86
C LEU A 213 0.19 -20.14 3.87
N GLU A 214 1.34 -20.73 4.22
CA GLU A 214 1.98 -21.78 3.40
C GLU A 214 1.11 -23.03 3.31
N GLU A 215 0.48 -23.43 4.41
CA GLU A 215 -0.43 -24.59 4.41
C GLU A 215 -1.67 -24.27 3.56
N LEU A 216 -2.30 -23.08 3.73
CA LEU A 216 -3.41 -22.67 2.89
C LEU A 216 -3.04 -22.60 1.39
N TYR A 217 -1.81 -22.20 1.09
CA TYR A 217 -1.34 -22.20 -0.30
C TYR A 217 -1.31 -23.62 -0.89
N LYS A 218 -0.85 -24.62 -0.12
CA LYS A 218 -0.90 -26.03 -0.54
C LYS A 218 -2.36 -26.52 -0.67
N GLU A 219 -3.22 -26.20 0.32
CA GLU A 219 -4.64 -26.52 0.26
C GLU A 219 -5.33 -25.92 -0.97
N SER A 220 -4.98 -24.68 -1.34
CA SER A 220 -5.55 -23.98 -2.50
C SER A 220 -5.24 -24.65 -3.85
N THR A 221 -4.23 -25.49 -3.90
CA THR A 221 -3.94 -26.31 -5.10
C THR A 221 -4.79 -27.57 -5.19
N ASN A 222 -5.58 -27.90 -4.15
CA ASN A 222 -6.39 -29.11 -4.06
C ASN A 222 -7.85 -28.79 -3.69
N VAL A 223 -8.43 -27.82 -4.38
CA VAL A 223 -9.83 -27.41 -4.21
C VAL A 223 -10.78 -28.28 -5.02
N LYS A 224 -12.01 -28.39 -4.52
CA LYS A 224 -13.14 -28.98 -5.22
C LYS A 224 -14.14 -27.87 -5.56
N LEU A 225 -14.56 -27.83 -6.82
CA LEU A 225 -15.62 -26.97 -7.27
C LEU A 225 -16.93 -27.76 -7.39
N GLU A 226 -18.00 -27.26 -6.83
CA GLU A 226 -19.33 -27.84 -6.97
C GLU A 226 -19.96 -27.47 -8.32
N ASN A 227 -19.75 -26.24 -8.78
CA ASN A 227 -20.15 -25.80 -10.10
C ASN A 227 -19.08 -26.14 -11.14
N LYS A 228 -19.43 -26.98 -12.13
CA LYS A 228 -18.52 -27.44 -13.20
C LYS A 228 -18.68 -26.65 -14.51
N GLU A 229 -19.49 -25.61 -14.53
CA GLU A 229 -19.66 -24.76 -15.70
C GLU A 229 -18.46 -23.83 -15.89
N LEU A 230 -18.08 -23.58 -17.13
CA LEU A 230 -16.99 -22.68 -17.46
C LEU A 230 -17.39 -21.21 -17.30
N TYR A 231 -18.66 -20.90 -17.53
CA TYR A 231 -19.18 -19.54 -17.55
C TYR A 231 -20.10 -19.26 -16.36
N GLY A 232 -20.07 -18.01 -15.85
CA GLY A 232 -20.90 -17.61 -14.72
C GLY A 232 -20.58 -18.37 -13.43
N ASN A 233 -19.32 -18.77 -13.24
CA ASN A 233 -18.88 -19.62 -12.15
C ASN A 233 -17.96 -18.87 -11.18
N PRO A 234 -18.49 -18.28 -10.08
CA PRO A 234 -17.67 -17.60 -9.08
C PRO A 234 -16.68 -18.51 -8.36
N GLU A 235 -16.97 -19.81 -8.21
CA GLU A 235 -16.02 -20.76 -7.61
C GLU A 235 -14.77 -20.93 -8.47
N LEU A 236 -14.93 -21.06 -9.79
CA LEU A 236 -13.82 -21.15 -10.73
C LEU A 236 -12.96 -19.88 -10.71
N GLU A 237 -13.60 -18.73 -10.66
CA GLU A 237 -12.91 -17.44 -10.55
C GLU A 237 -12.07 -17.37 -9.27
N GLU A 238 -12.63 -17.76 -8.13
CA GLU A 238 -11.92 -17.78 -6.87
C GLU A 238 -10.83 -18.88 -6.84
N ALA A 239 -11.08 -20.05 -7.38
CA ALA A 239 -10.08 -21.12 -7.49
C ALA A 239 -8.86 -20.69 -8.33
N TYR A 240 -9.08 -19.84 -9.33
CA TYR A 240 -8.02 -19.25 -10.13
C TYR A 240 -7.27 -18.13 -9.39
N ARG A 241 -7.97 -17.33 -8.58
CA ARG A 241 -7.41 -16.15 -7.88
C ARG A 241 -6.75 -16.46 -6.53
N VAL A 242 -7.37 -17.30 -5.71
CA VAL A 242 -6.96 -17.50 -4.31
C VAL A 242 -5.51 -17.98 -4.17
N PRO A 243 -4.97 -18.90 -5.00
CA PRO A 243 -3.55 -19.26 -4.94
C PRO A 243 -2.62 -18.06 -5.18
N LYS A 244 -3.01 -17.13 -6.08
CA LYS A 244 -2.25 -15.91 -6.38
C LYS A 244 -2.33 -14.91 -5.23
N MET A 245 -3.50 -14.78 -4.59
CA MET A 245 -3.69 -13.95 -3.38
C MET A 245 -2.85 -14.47 -2.22
N LEU A 246 -2.77 -15.80 -2.02
CA LEU A 246 -1.95 -16.42 -0.98
C LEU A 246 -0.45 -16.19 -1.21
N LYS A 247 0.01 -16.22 -2.46
CA LYS A 247 1.40 -15.83 -2.79
C LYS A 247 1.68 -14.38 -2.37
N LEU A 248 0.77 -13.46 -2.67
CA LEU A 248 0.92 -12.06 -2.28
C LEU A 248 0.86 -11.89 -0.75
N ALA A 249 -0.05 -12.58 -0.07
CA ALA A 249 -0.14 -12.59 1.38
C ALA A 249 1.16 -13.09 2.02
N LEU A 250 1.76 -14.14 1.47
CA LEU A 250 3.08 -14.66 1.90
C LEU A 250 4.21 -13.65 1.66
N CYS A 251 4.22 -12.94 0.52
CA CYS A 251 5.18 -11.85 0.29
C CYS A 251 5.10 -10.78 1.38
N ILE A 252 3.88 -10.36 1.73
CA ILE A 252 3.64 -9.35 2.77
C ILE A 252 4.04 -9.86 4.15
N ALA A 253 3.57 -11.04 4.55
CA ALA A 253 3.81 -11.60 5.87
C ALA A 253 5.30 -11.93 6.09
N TRP A 254 5.96 -12.54 5.10
CA TRP A 254 7.36 -12.90 5.17
C TRP A 254 8.28 -11.67 5.17
N GLY A 255 8.01 -10.68 4.31
CA GLY A 255 8.71 -9.40 4.32
C GLY A 255 8.56 -8.65 5.65
N ALA A 256 7.34 -8.68 6.24
CA ALA A 256 7.08 -8.08 7.55
C ALA A 256 7.78 -8.82 8.69
N TYR A 257 7.84 -10.15 8.64
CA TYR A 257 8.56 -10.97 9.62
C TYR A 257 10.06 -10.67 9.66
N LEU A 258 10.67 -10.58 8.48
CA LEU A 258 12.09 -10.34 8.35
C LEU A 258 12.51 -8.91 8.72
N ARG A 259 11.61 -7.92 8.59
CA ARG A 259 11.89 -6.51 8.92
C ARG A 259 11.75 -6.25 10.42
N THR A 260 12.86 -6.09 11.11
CA THR A 260 12.96 -5.94 12.57
C THR A 260 13.02 -4.48 13.01
N GLU A 261 12.07 -3.68 12.56
CA GLU A 261 11.86 -2.28 12.92
C GLU A 261 10.38 -1.91 12.92
N SER A 262 10.05 -0.69 13.29
CA SER A 262 8.73 -0.07 13.06
C SER A 262 8.85 1.18 12.22
N ARG A 263 8.12 1.25 11.08
CA ARG A 263 8.15 2.38 10.15
C ARG A 263 6.77 2.58 9.52
N GLY A 264 6.14 3.72 9.81
CA GLY A 264 4.81 4.03 9.29
C GLY A 264 3.76 2.98 9.68
N ALA A 265 3.10 2.39 8.69
CA ALA A 265 2.11 1.33 8.90
C ALA A 265 2.73 -0.02 9.30
N HIS A 266 4.00 -0.25 9.03
CA HIS A 266 4.71 -1.42 9.55
C HIS A 266 5.06 -1.20 11.01
N TYR A 267 4.26 -1.77 11.92
CA TYR A 267 4.46 -1.64 13.36
C TYR A 267 4.70 -2.99 14.01
N ARG A 268 5.88 -3.14 14.61
CA ARG A 268 6.34 -4.32 15.34
C ARG A 268 6.35 -4.02 16.84
N GLU A 269 5.51 -4.68 17.63
CA GLU A 269 5.49 -4.50 19.08
C GLU A 269 6.80 -4.93 19.75
N ASP A 270 7.47 -5.94 19.17
CA ASP A 270 8.77 -6.43 19.60
C ASP A 270 9.97 -5.60 19.09
N TYR A 271 9.76 -4.75 18.06
CA TYR A 271 10.75 -3.81 17.52
C TYR A 271 10.12 -2.42 17.30
N PRO A 272 9.75 -1.70 18.38
CA PRO A 272 8.95 -0.48 18.26
C PRO A 272 9.70 0.73 17.70
N LYS A 273 11.01 0.66 17.55
CA LYS A 273 11.83 1.77 17.02
C LYS A 273 11.90 1.74 15.49
N ARG A 274 11.94 2.93 14.88
CA ARG A 274 12.40 3.10 13.50
C ARG A 274 13.93 3.01 13.48
N ASP A 275 14.46 2.18 12.61
CA ASP A 275 15.89 1.93 12.51
C ASP A 275 16.41 2.32 11.13
N ASP A 276 16.80 3.59 10.98
CA ASP A 276 17.33 4.10 9.73
C ASP A 276 18.74 3.58 9.44
N LEU A 277 19.48 3.18 10.49
CA LEU A 277 20.83 2.66 10.33
C LEU A 277 20.87 1.32 9.59
N ASN A 278 19.95 0.42 9.93
CA ASN A 278 19.92 -0.94 9.36
C ASN A 278 18.81 -1.16 8.33
N TRP A 279 17.74 -0.34 8.37
CA TRP A 279 16.51 -0.56 7.63
C TRP A 279 16.11 0.58 6.68
N CYS A 280 17.01 1.54 6.38
CA CYS A 280 16.76 2.51 5.31
C CYS A 280 16.95 1.84 3.94
N LYS A 281 16.07 0.87 3.64
CA LYS A 281 16.09 0.04 2.42
C LYS A 281 14.72 -0.48 2.05
N ARG A 282 14.54 -0.78 0.77
CA ARG A 282 13.35 -1.44 0.24
C ARG A 282 13.43 -2.94 0.48
N THR A 283 12.30 -3.55 0.79
CA THR A 283 12.13 -5.00 0.78
C THR A 283 11.58 -5.40 -0.59
N LEU A 284 12.34 -6.18 -1.34
CA LEU A 284 11.94 -6.72 -2.62
C LEU A 284 11.60 -8.20 -2.46
N THR A 285 10.47 -8.62 -3.01
CA THR A 285 10.05 -10.03 -2.99
C THR A 285 9.90 -10.55 -4.41
N SER A 286 10.39 -11.75 -4.64
CA SER A 286 10.20 -12.47 -5.89
C SER A 286 9.74 -13.91 -5.62
N TRP A 287 8.98 -14.48 -6.55
CA TRP A 287 8.47 -15.85 -6.42
C TRP A 287 9.11 -16.75 -7.46
N GLN A 288 9.89 -17.73 -7.00
CA GLN A 288 10.49 -18.72 -7.87
C GLN A 288 9.48 -19.82 -8.23
N GLU A 289 9.57 -20.36 -9.43
CA GLU A 289 8.72 -21.47 -9.85
C GLU A 289 8.93 -22.68 -8.93
N GLY A 290 7.83 -23.30 -8.49
CA GLY A 290 7.86 -24.43 -7.55
C GLY A 290 8.13 -24.07 -6.08
N ALA A 291 8.42 -22.82 -5.76
CA ALA A 291 8.63 -22.41 -4.37
C ALA A 291 7.32 -22.33 -3.59
N THR A 292 7.40 -22.55 -2.27
CA THR A 292 6.29 -22.37 -1.33
C THR A 292 6.39 -21.03 -0.56
N LYS A 293 7.56 -20.38 -0.61
CA LYS A 293 7.84 -19.08 -0.01
C LYS A 293 8.50 -18.12 -1.02
N PRO A 294 8.28 -16.82 -0.90
CA PRO A 294 9.01 -15.85 -1.71
C PRO A 294 10.48 -15.73 -1.29
N THR A 295 11.33 -15.41 -2.25
CA THR A 295 12.67 -14.90 -2.00
C THR A 295 12.58 -13.44 -1.60
N VAL A 296 13.39 -13.01 -0.64
CA VAL A 296 13.46 -11.61 -0.17
C VAL A 296 14.86 -11.07 -0.39
N GLU A 297 14.92 -9.92 -1.02
CA GLU A 297 16.14 -9.15 -1.25
C GLU A 297 15.93 -7.72 -0.73
N TYR A 298 17.04 -6.98 -0.56
CA TYR A 298 17.00 -5.61 -0.10
C TYR A 298 17.72 -4.69 -1.07
N GLU A 299 17.08 -3.57 -1.37
CA GLU A 299 17.68 -2.47 -2.13
C GLU A 299 17.95 -1.31 -1.17
N GLU A 300 19.22 -1.01 -0.94
CA GLU A 300 19.64 0.09 -0.06
C GLU A 300 19.21 1.44 -0.65
N LEU A 301 18.80 2.35 0.23
CA LEU A 301 18.50 3.72 -0.12
C LEU A 301 19.72 4.59 0.22
N ASP A 302 20.30 5.22 -0.79
CA ASP A 302 21.38 6.17 -0.56
C ASP A 302 20.84 7.50 -0.02
N ILE A 303 21.01 7.71 1.28
CA ILE A 303 20.55 8.92 1.97
C ILE A 303 21.21 10.18 1.41
N MET A 304 22.45 10.07 0.94
CA MET A 304 23.18 11.22 0.40
C MET A 304 22.61 11.70 -0.94
N SER A 305 21.89 10.83 -1.66
CA SER A 305 21.20 11.17 -2.90
C SER A 305 19.75 11.63 -2.72
N MET A 306 19.19 11.54 -1.53
CA MET A 306 17.81 11.97 -1.27
C MET A 306 17.67 13.49 -1.34
N GLU A 307 16.57 13.98 -1.93
CA GLU A 307 16.19 15.40 -1.88
C GLU A 307 16.04 15.88 -0.42
N MET A 308 15.42 15.04 0.40
CA MET A 308 15.29 15.23 1.85
C MET A 308 15.70 13.94 2.57
N PRO A 309 16.62 13.98 3.52
CA PRO A 309 16.98 12.79 4.30
C PRO A 309 15.83 12.36 5.20
N PRO A 310 15.85 11.09 5.72
CA PRO A 310 14.90 10.65 6.71
C PRO A 310 14.89 11.59 7.91
N ALA A 311 13.73 12.18 8.18
CA ALA A 311 13.55 13.17 9.24
C ALA A 311 12.61 12.66 10.33
N PHE A 312 12.62 13.35 11.45
CA PHE A 312 11.67 13.17 12.52
C PHE A 312 10.28 13.63 12.07
N ARG A 313 9.25 12.85 12.41
CA ARG A 313 7.87 13.10 11.97
C ARG A 313 7.22 14.37 12.59
N GLY A 314 7.83 14.95 13.62
CA GLY A 314 7.32 16.12 14.32
C GLY A 314 6.35 15.82 15.46
N TYR A 315 5.76 14.61 15.53
CA TYR A 315 4.88 14.17 16.61
C TYR A 315 5.00 12.65 16.84
N GLY A 316 4.75 12.23 18.06
CA GLY A 316 4.58 10.82 18.47
C GLY A 316 5.86 10.05 18.72
N ALA A 317 6.90 10.14 17.95
CA ALA A 317 8.02 9.21 18.01
C ALA A 317 9.39 9.83 18.35
N LYS A 318 9.43 10.99 18.98
CA LYS A 318 10.69 11.64 19.36
C LYS A 318 11.50 10.75 20.32
N GLY A 319 12.76 10.43 19.96
CA GLY A 319 13.60 9.51 20.72
C GLY A 319 13.37 8.02 20.39
N ASN A 320 12.43 7.69 19.49
CA ASN A 320 12.15 6.32 19.08
C ASN A 320 12.72 5.98 17.67
N ILE A 321 13.86 6.59 17.33
CA ILE A 321 14.54 6.43 16.04
C ILE A 321 16.00 6.09 16.31
N ILE A 322 16.53 5.10 15.60
CA ILE A 322 17.96 4.85 15.43
C ILE A 322 18.35 5.55 14.13
N GLU A 323 18.97 6.72 14.26
CA GLU A 323 19.29 7.57 13.12
C GLU A 323 20.48 7.05 12.32
N HIS A 324 20.43 7.22 11.00
CA HIS A 324 21.58 6.98 10.14
C HIS A 324 22.52 8.20 10.18
N PRO A 325 23.85 8.02 10.33
CA PRO A 325 24.79 9.14 10.46
C PRO A 325 24.76 10.10 9.27
N ASN A 326 24.51 9.59 8.05
CA ASN A 326 24.42 10.41 6.85
C ASN A 326 23.19 11.33 6.83
N SER A 327 22.16 11.09 7.65
CA SER A 327 20.95 11.94 7.67
C SER A 327 21.28 13.38 8.08
N ALA A 328 22.08 13.55 9.14
CA ALA A 328 22.50 14.89 9.58
C ALA A 328 23.42 15.58 8.56
N ILE A 329 24.32 14.82 7.93
CA ILE A 329 25.24 15.34 6.91
C ILE A 329 24.42 15.81 5.69
N ARG A 330 23.51 15.00 5.21
CA ARG A 330 22.65 15.36 4.07
C ARG A 330 21.74 16.52 4.38
N GLN A 331 21.18 16.57 5.60
CA GLN A 331 20.35 17.70 6.03
C GLN A 331 21.12 19.03 5.97
N ALA A 332 22.35 19.04 6.47
CA ALA A 332 23.19 20.24 6.42
C ALA A 332 23.48 20.69 4.97
N GLN A 333 23.74 19.76 4.05
CA GLN A 333 23.90 20.07 2.61
C GLN A 333 22.63 20.63 1.99
N VAL A 334 21.47 20.03 2.30
CA VAL A 334 20.17 20.51 1.81
C VAL A 334 19.89 21.93 2.29
N ASP A 335 20.15 22.21 3.56
CA ASP A 335 19.92 23.53 4.15
C ASP A 335 20.87 24.59 3.57
N GLU A 336 22.11 24.24 3.29
CA GLU A 336 23.10 25.11 2.64
C GLU A 336 22.66 25.46 1.20
N ILE A 337 22.35 24.43 0.38
CA ILE A 337 21.89 24.62 -1.01
C ILE A 337 20.63 25.47 -1.05
N ARG A 338 19.65 25.13 -0.20
CA ARG A 338 18.38 25.87 -0.12
C ARG A 338 18.61 27.33 0.25
N SER A 339 19.34 27.60 1.32
CA SER A 339 19.60 28.95 1.80
C SER A 339 20.31 29.81 0.75
N LYS A 340 21.29 29.22 0.05
CA LYS A 340 22.02 29.90 -1.01
C LYS A 340 21.08 30.26 -2.18
N MET A 341 20.31 29.31 -2.67
CA MET A 341 19.43 29.53 -3.81
C MET A 341 18.26 30.45 -3.50
N GLU A 342 17.71 30.40 -2.30
CA GLU A 342 16.69 31.34 -1.81
C GLU A 342 17.25 32.77 -1.73
N ALA A 343 18.49 32.95 -1.26
CA ALA A 343 19.17 34.26 -1.24
C ALA A 343 19.43 34.80 -2.67
N GLU A 344 19.62 33.93 -3.66
CA GLU A 344 19.72 34.26 -5.08
C GLU A 344 18.35 34.53 -5.73
N GLY A 345 17.25 34.39 -5.01
CA GLY A 345 15.88 34.56 -5.52
C GLY A 345 15.42 33.48 -6.49
N LYS A 346 15.99 32.28 -6.41
CA LYS A 346 15.63 31.17 -7.28
C LYS A 346 14.23 30.64 -6.98
N PRO A 347 13.43 30.28 -8.00
CA PRO A 347 12.11 29.73 -7.80
C PRO A 347 12.19 28.32 -7.19
N ARG A 348 11.12 27.92 -6.50
CA ARG A 348 11.05 26.67 -5.75
C ARG A 348 11.40 25.42 -6.59
N HIS A 349 10.98 25.37 -7.85
CA HIS A 349 11.25 24.22 -8.70
C HIS A 349 12.74 24.06 -9.05
N GLU A 350 13.49 25.19 -9.24
CA GLU A 350 14.93 25.13 -9.46
C GLU A 350 15.66 24.65 -8.21
N ILE A 351 15.20 25.04 -7.01
CA ILE A 351 15.74 24.59 -5.73
C ILE A 351 15.51 23.07 -5.57
N GLN A 352 14.29 22.61 -5.87
CA GLN A 352 13.98 21.17 -5.82
C GLN A 352 14.83 20.36 -6.79
N GLU A 353 14.99 20.84 -8.02
CA GLU A 353 15.85 20.19 -9.03
C GLU A 353 17.31 20.10 -8.56
N ALA A 354 17.85 21.14 -7.97
CA ALA A 354 19.21 21.15 -7.44
C ALA A 354 19.43 20.19 -6.26
N LEU A 355 18.38 19.85 -5.51
CA LEU A 355 18.40 18.92 -4.41
C LEU A 355 18.24 17.45 -4.83
N MET A 356 17.77 17.21 -6.04
CA MET A 356 17.59 15.85 -6.56
C MET A 356 18.93 15.19 -6.89
N HIS A 357 18.92 13.86 -6.84
CA HIS A 357 20.05 13.08 -7.33
C HIS A 357 20.28 13.35 -8.80
N TYR A 358 21.54 13.49 -9.19
CA TYR A 358 21.95 13.84 -10.55
C TYR A 358 21.33 12.92 -11.62
N ASP A 359 21.24 11.62 -11.35
CA ASP A 359 20.71 10.63 -12.31
C ASP A 359 19.18 10.72 -12.49
N LEU A 360 18.46 11.36 -11.55
CA LEU A 360 17.01 11.56 -11.64
C LEU A 360 16.61 12.90 -12.27
N GLN A 361 17.54 13.83 -12.39
CA GLN A 361 17.27 15.17 -12.94
C GLN A 361 16.76 15.16 -14.40
N PRO A 362 17.27 14.31 -15.31
CA PRO A 362 16.77 14.25 -16.69
C PRO A 362 15.31 13.78 -16.75
N GLU A 363 14.94 12.79 -15.94
CA GLU A 363 13.56 12.26 -15.88
C GLU A 363 12.61 13.32 -15.30
N TYR A 364 13.03 14.03 -14.26
CA TYR A 364 12.25 15.11 -13.65
C TYR A 364 12.03 16.29 -14.62
N LYS A 365 13.05 16.70 -15.37
CA LYS A 365 12.93 17.73 -16.42
C LYS A 365 11.96 17.31 -17.50
N ALA A 366 12.08 16.09 -17.99
CA ALA A 366 11.18 15.54 -19.00
C ALA A 366 9.71 15.49 -18.51
N LEU A 367 9.49 15.15 -17.24
CA LEU A 367 8.17 15.17 -16.63
C LEU A 367 7.58 16.58 -16.56
N ASN A 368 8.36 17.57 -16.12
CA ASN A 368 7.93 18.97 -16.04
C ASN A 368 7.63 19.57 -17.42
N GLU A 369 8.47 19.29 -18.42
CA GLU A 369 8.23 19.75 -19.80
C GLU A 369 6.94 19.17 -20.40
N ARG A 370 6.62 17.91 -20.09
CA ARG A 370 5.37 17.25 -20.52
C ARG A 370 4.15 17.82 -19.80
N ALA A 371 4.25 18.04 -18.48
CA ALA A 371 3.17 18.62 -17.70
C ALA A 371 2.82 20.05 -18.17
N GLY A 372 3.83 20.86 -18.52
CA GLY A 372 3.62 22.20 -19.06
C GLY A 372 2.96 22.23 -20.45
N LYS A 373 3.15 21.19 -21.27
CA LYS A 373 2.56 21.09 -22.63
C LYS A 373 1.14 20.52 -22.65
N GLY A 374 0.66 19.95 -21.56
CA GLY A 374 -0.66 19.31 -21.47
C GLY A 374 -1.79 20.23 -21.04
N TYR A 375 -1.51 21.50 -20.76
CA TYR A 375 -2.48 22.47 -20.27
C TYR A 375 -2.59 23.76 -21.11
N GLU A 376 -1.97 23.80 -22.32
CA GLU A 376 -2.20 24.86 -23.29
C GLU A 376 -3.31 24.54 -24.27
#